data_82ccb442285fcc22c14d93dc535cbe89
#
_entry.id   82ccb442285fcc22c14d93dc535cbe89
#
_cell.length_a   1.000
_cell.length_b   1.000
_cell.length_c   1.000
_cell.angle_alpha   90.00
_cell.angle_beta   90.00
_cell.angle_gamma   90.00
#
_symmetry.space_group_name_H-M   'P 1'
#
loop_
_entity.id
_entity.type
_entity.pdbx_description
1 polymer ?
#
loop_
_entity_poly.entity_id
_entity_poly.type
_entity_poly.pdbx_seq_one_letter_code
_entity_poly.pdbx_strand_id
1 'polypeptide(L)'
;MAQSDALDVPSRRLRLRDIVEDPRILLMLALGFSSGLPLLLVLGTFSTRLAYSDVDIKSIGLFSYLALPYSLKFFWAPIIDRFDVPGLSRVLGRRRAWMVTTQCAVALSLTLMAFADPGTSLALLGVGAFLVAFCAATQDVVIDGWRIDAAGTDLQGVMAATSNLGYRLALMSAGAGALFVASAYGWRVAYLSMAALMGVGMVAALLAPAYDRAVTAATPAAPARTWTFQGAVLEPLTELHTRLGAGLWAILLLVALYRLPDFISGVMASPLYREVGFSLVEIGAVSKLYGIWVGIAGAFVGGWAMTRFGLFPTLVVGAFLGAASNLAFSWLSFGGPEVWRLTAAISIDNFCGSFAGMALIAYMSSLTAPGFAATQYALFSSLYALPGKLVAGTSGFVVAAYGYPVFFAFTAAVGIPVVVLCLLVGRAGERKASAAAARPASGAVSARVAQNESSVRLTPRKTKVKMIGACAGGRGKSSGSTARSRAPAGVVIPICRRPVL
;
A
#
# COMPACT_ATOMS: atom_id res chain seq x y z
N MET A 1 -38.06 -19.83 -1.47
CA MET A 1 -37.60 -20.27 -0.17
C MET A 1 -36.48 -21.28 -0.41
N ALA A 2 -35.26 -20.82 -0.70
CA ALA A 2 -34.02 -21.62 -0.72
C ALA A 2 -32.89 -20.69 -1.22
N GLN A 3 -32.35 -19.85 -0.35
CA GLN A 3 -31.09 -19.10 -0.61
C GLN A 3 -30.72 -18.25 0.61
N SER A 4 -30.35 -18.90 1.71
CA SER A 4 -29.74 -18.19 2.85
C SER A 4 -28.75 -19.06 3.65
N ASP A 5 -28.27 -20.19 3.06
CA ASP A 5 -27.23 -21.00 3.69
C ASP A 5 -25.87 -20.87 2.98
N ALA A 6 -25.49 -19.62 2.68
CA ALA A 6 -24.16 -19.33 2.17
C ALA A 6 -23.27 -18.80 3.31
N LEU A 7 -22.57 -19.77 3.98
CA LEU A 7 -21.25 -19.58 4.53
C LEU A 7 -21.12 -18.67 5.77
N ASP A 8 -21.72 -19.08 6.86
CA ASP A 8 -21.14 -18.82 8.17
C ASP A 8 -19.98 -19.82 8.41
N VAL A 9 -18.85 -19.61 7.74
CA VAL A 9 -17.59 -20.27 8.09
C VAL A 9 -17.12 -19.59 9.36
N PRO A 10 -17.13 -20.28 10.52
CA PRO A 10 -16.70 -19.66 11.76
C PRO A 10 -15.26 -19.20 11.59
N SER A 11 -15.03 -17.89 11.66
CA SER A 11 -13.70 -17.30 11.68
C SER A 11 -12.96 -17.90 12.87
N ARG A 12 -12.07 -18.86 12.59
CA ARG A 12 -11.24 -19.50 13.61
C ARG A 12 -10.39 -18.39 14.21
N ARG A 13 -10.69 -17.98 15.44
CA ARG A 13 -9.85 -17.03 16.18
C ARG A 13 -8.47 -17.62 16.33
N LEU A 14 -7.54 -17.20 15.47
CA LEU A 14 -6.14 -17.60 15.52
C LEU A 14 -5.58 -17.20 16.91
N ARG A 15 -5.05 -18.16 17.65
CA ARG A 15 -4.35 -17.88 18.89
C ARG A 15 -2.96 -17.35 18.54
N LEU A 16 -2.43 -16.42 19.34
CA LEU A 16 -1.07 -15.88 19.12
C LEU A 16 -0.01 -16.98 18.98
N ARG A 17 -0.19 -18.10 19.70
CA ARG A 17 0.70 -19.25 19.61
C ARG A 17 0.67 -19.91 18.23
N ASP A 18 -0.51 -20.09 17.63
CA ASP A 18 -0.68 -20.68 16.29
C ASP A 18 -0.03 -19.79 15.21
N ILE A 19 0.03 -18.48 15.46
CA ILE A 19 0.66 -17.49 14.58
C ILE A 19 2.19 -17.59 14.67
N VAL A 20 2.74 -17.64 15.88
CA VAL A 20 4.21 -17.66 16.09
C VAL A 20 4.84 -19.00 15.67
N GLU A 21 4.11 -20.09 15.77
CA GLU A 21 4.57 -21.45 15.42
C GLU A 21 4.46 -21.75 13.91
N ASP A 22 3.77 -20.92 13.12
CA ASP A 22 3.64 -21.14 11.67
C ASP A 22 4.94 -20.73 10.93
N PRO A 23 5.68 -21.69 10.34
CA PRO A 23 6.94 -21.39 9.65
C PRO A 23 6.78 -20.42 8.47
N ARG A 24 5.58 -20.30 7.89
CA ARG A 24 5.29 -19.35 6.81
C ARG A 24 5.45 -17.91 7.25
N ILE A 25 5.21 -17.61 8.52
CA ILE A 25 5.34 -16.26 9.07
C ILE A 25 6.81 -15.86 9.16
N LEU A 26 7.68 -16.76 9.65
CA LEU A 26 9.13 -16.53 9.68
C LEU A 26 9.71 -16.38 8.27
N LEU A 27 9.26 -17.24 7.33
CA LEU A 27 9.65 -17.14 5.93
C LEU A 27 9.20 -15.78 5.33
N MET A 28 8.00 -15.33 5.66
CA MET A 28 7.50 -14.05 5.18
C MET A 28 8.27 -12.85 5.76
N LEU A 29 8.75 -12.94 7.01
CA LEU A 29 9.66 -11.94 7.59
C LEU A 29 10.96 -11.86 6.78
N ALA A 30 11.57 -12.98 6.47
CA ALA A 30 12.83 -13.05 5.72
C ALA A 30 12.65 -12.63 4.24
N LEU A 31 11.54 -12.99 3.61
CA LEU A 31 11.19 -12.54 2.26
C LEU A 31 10.90 -11.04 2.22
N GLY A 32 10.19 -10.52 3.24
CA GLY A 32 9.97 -9.08 3.40
C GLY A 32 11.28 -8.31 3.60
N PHE A 33 12.20 -8.87 4.38
CA PHE A 33 13.56 -8.32 4.53
C PHE A 33 14.29 -8.26 3.18
N SER A 34 14.27 -9.34 2.42
CA SER A 34 14.88 -9.38 1.09
C SER A 34 14.25 -8.39 0.12
N SER A 35 12.94 -8.15 0.20
CA SER A 35 12.21 -7.17 -0.63
C SER A 35 12.61 -5.73 -0.32
N GLY A 36 12.78 -5.38 0.96
CA GLY A 36 13.13 -4.02 1.38
C GLY A 36 14.59 -3.63 1.18
N LEU A 37 15.50 -4.62 1.19
CA LEU A 37 16.95 -4.37 1.21
C LEU A 37 17.45 -3.58 0.00
N PRO A 38 17.07 -3.86 -1.25
CA PRO A 38 17.60 -3.18 -2.43
C PRO A 38 17.17 -1.71 -2.54
N LEU A 39 16.03 -1.33 -1.96
CA LEU A 39 15.41 -0.03 -2.24
C LEU A 39 16.33 1.15 -1.89
N LEU A 40 16.86 1.19 -0.67
CA LEU A 40 17.75 2.28 -0.26
C LEU A 40 19.12 2.20 -0.94
N LEU A 41 19.56 1.00 -1.33
CA LEU A 41 20.85 0.80 -2.01
C LEU A 41 20.86 1.34 -3.44
N VAL A 42 19.70 1.62 -4.03
CA VAL A 42 19.57 2.28 -5.35
C VAL A 42 18.97 3.69 -5.25
N LEU A 43 18.53 4.13 -4.07
CA LEU A 43 17.98 5.47 -3.85
C LEU A 43 18.78 6.24 -2.79
N GLY A 44 18.34 6.27 -1.55
CA GLY A 44 18.90 7.13 -0.51
C GLY A 44 20.38 6.84 -0.18
N THR A 45 20.74 5.58 0.06
CA THR A 45 22.15 5.17 0.30
C THR A 45 23.00 5.35 -0.93
N PHE A 46 22.45 5.08 -2.12
CA PHE A 46 23.12 5.33 -3.39
C PHE A 46 23.39 6.82 -3.63
N SER A 47 22.38 7.67 -3.44
CA SER A 47 22.53 9.13 -3.52
C SER A 47 23.60 9.64 -2.54
N THR A 48 23.64 9.09 -1.32
CA THR A 48 24.70 9.42 -0.36
C THR A 48 26.07 9.00 -0.89
N ARG A 49 26.21 7.77 -1.43
CA ARG A 49 27.47 7.30 -2.04
C ARG A 49 27.95 8.23 -3.14
N LEU A 50 27.04 8.60 -4.08
CA LEU A 50 27.38 9.50 -5.19
C LEU A 50 27.82 10.88 -4.69
N ALA A 51 27.12 11.44 -3.70
CA ALA A 51 27.44 12.72 -3.10
C ALA A 51 28.82 12.71 -2.42
N TYR A 52 29.16 11.63 -1.70
CA TYR A 52 30.47 11.46 -1.05
C TYR A 52 31.60 11.07 -2.00
N SER A 53 31.28 10.80 -3.26
CA SER A 53 32.24 10.55 -4.34
C SER A 53 32.36 11.74 -5.30
N ASP A 54 31.90 12.92 -4.89
CA ASP A 54 31.96 14.18 -5.64
C ASP A 54 31.33 14.11 -7.04
N VAL A 55 30.32 13.25 -7.21
CA VAL A 55 29.55 13.15 -8.46
C VAL A 55 28.68 14.40 -8.61
N ASP A 56 28.63 14.95 -9.83
CA ASP A 56 27.81 16.12 -10.15
C ASP A 56 26.35 15.96 -9.72
N ILE A 57 25.82 17.00 -9.08
CA ILE A 57 24.49 17.01 -8.47
C ILE A 57 23.36 16.79 -9.49
N LYS A 58 23.55 17.20 -10.75
CA LYS A 58 22.59 16.96 -11.84
C LYS A 58 22.47 15.47 -12.13
N SER A 59 23.63 14.77 -12.16
CA SER A 59 23.70 13.32 -12.31
C SER A 59 23.03 12.60 -11.15
N ILE A 60 23.22 13.05 -9.90
CA ILE A 60 22.54 12.49 -8.72
C ILE A 60 21.02 12.66 -8.87
N GLY A 61 20.55 13.81 -9.33
CA GLY A 61 19.13 14.02 -9.61
C GLY A 61 18.58 13.03 -10.63
N LEU A 62 19.27 12.84 -11.76
CA LEU A 62 18.88 11.90 -12.83
C LEU A 62 18.82 10.45 -12.34
N PHE A 63 19.70 10.05 -11.44
CA PHE A 63 19.65 8.69 -10.85
C PHE A 63 18.39 8.42 -10.00
N SER A 64 17.61 9.44 -9.64
CA SER A 64 16.29 9.21 -8.99
C SER A 64 15.33 8.47 -9.92
N TYR A 65 15.52 8.48 -11.24
CA TYR A 65 14.73 7.69 -12.18
C TYR A 65 14.88 6.17 -11.99
N LEU A 66 15.89 5.71 -11.26
CA LEU A 66 15.99 4.31 -10.81
C LEU A 66 14.81 3.86 -9.93
N ALA A 67 14.03 4.80 -9.42
CA ALA A 67 12.78 4.49 -8.72
C ALA A 67 11.61 4.10 -9.66
N LEU A 68 11.72 4.36 -10.98
CA LEU A 68 10.63 4.10 -11.94
C LEU A 68 10.26 2.61 -12.07
N PRO A 69 11.20 1.65 -12.12
CA PRO A 69 10.86 0.22 -12.20
C PRO A 69 9.88 -0.20 -11.10
N TYR A 70 10.02 0.29 -9.88
CA TYR A 70 9.08 -0.02 -8.78
C TYR A 70 7.65 0.46 -9.03
N SER A 71 7.46 1.53 -9.81
CA SER A 71 6.13 2.04 -10.18
C SER A 71 5.58 1.40 -11.44
N LEU A 72 6.46 0.90 -12.32
CA LEU A 72 6.11 0.34 -13.62
C LEU A 72 6.02 -1.19 -13.62
N LYS A 73 6.28 -1.85 -12.48
CA LYS A 73 6.31 -3.32 -12.36
C LYS A 73 5.05 -4.02 -12.85
N PHE A 74 3.91 -3.33 -12.89
CA PHE A 74 2.65 -3.87 -13.40
C PHE A 74 2.69 -4.20 -14.90
N PHE A 75 3.58 -3.57 -15.69
CA PHE A 75 3.71 -3.88 -17.12
C PHE A 75 4.25 -5.29 -17.37
N TRP A 76 5.17 -5.79 -16.53
CA TRP A 76 5.76 -7.12 -16.72
C TRP A 76 5.30 -8.16 -15.69
N ALA A 77 4.51 -7.78 -14.70
CA ALA A 77 3.93 -8.73 -13.75
C ALA A 77 3.17 -9.89 -14.44
N PRO A 78 2.37 -9.68 -15.52
CA PRO A 78 1.72 -10.77 -16.24
C PRO A 78 2.69 -11.75 -16.91
N ILE A 79 3.90 -11.31 -17.26
CA ILE A 79 4.96 -12.17 -17.81
C ILE A 79 5.43 -13.14 -16.75
N ILE A 80 5.69 -12.65 -15.54
CA ILE A 80 6.15 -13.44 -14.40
C ILE A 80 5.10 -14.48 -14.00
N ASP A 81 3.81 -14.12 -14.07
CA ASP A 81 2.72 -15.04 -13.73
C ASP A 81 2.52 -16.16 -14.76
N ARG A 82 2.96 -15.98 -16.01
CA ARG A 82 2.73 -16.93 -17.11
C ARG A 82 3.96 -17.77 -17.47
N PHE A 83 5.14 -17.18 -17.39
CA PHE A 83 6.36 -17.81 -17.87
C PHE A 83 7.16 -18.47 -16.74
N ASP A 84 7.68 -19.63 -17.03
CA ASP A 84 8.57 -20.38 -16.16
C ASP A 84 10.02 -19.96 -16.38
N VAL A 85 10.82 -19.98 -15.31
CA VAL A 85 12.28 -19.83 -15.42
C VAL A 85 12.82 -21.12 -16.00
N PRO A 86 13.51 -21.09 -17.18
CA PRO A 86 14.01 -22.29 -17.84
C PRO A 86 14.89 -23.15 -16.91
N GLY A 87 14.59 -24.43 -16.85
CA GLY A 87 15.30 -25.40 -16.00
C GLY A 87 14.93 -25.31 -14.51
N LEU A 88 15.00 -24.14 -13.90
CA LEU A 88 14.84 -23.95 -12.46
C LEU A 88 13.40 -24.17 -11.97
N SER A 89 12.40 -23.76 -12.75
CA SER A 89 10.97 -23.94 -12.41
C SER A 89 10.58 -25.43 -12.33
N ARG A 90 11.26 -26.31 -13.07
CA ARG A 90 11.00 -27.77 -13.02
C ARG A 90 11.37 -28.36 -11.66
N VAL A 91 12.41 -27.81 -11.02
CA VAL A 91 12.93 -28.31 -9.73
C VAL A 91 12.24 -27.63 -8.56
N LEU A 92 12.16 -26.31 -8.59
CA LEU A 92 11.70 -25.48 -7.47
C LEU A 92 10.20 -25.15 -7.52
N GLY A 93 9.56 -25.21 -8.68
CA GLY A 93 8.27 -24.59 -8.95
C GLY A 93 8.44 -23.14 -9.41
N ARG A 94 7.42 -22.57 -10.07
CA ARG A 94 7.52 -21.27 -10.73
C ARG A 94 7.83 -20.12 -9.77
N ARG A 95 7.04 -19.95 -8.70
CA ARG A 95 7.21 -18.83 -7.74
C ARG A 95 8.60 -18.85 -7.10
N ARG A 96 9.04 -20.01 -6.60
CA ARG A 96 10.35 -20.16 -5.96
C ARG A 96 11.50 -19.94 -6.93
N ALA A 97 11.37 -20.45 -8.16
CA ALA A 97 12.38 -20.25 -9.21
C ALA A 97 12.55 -18.75 -9.52
N TRP A 98 11.45 -18.01 -9.70
CA TRP A 98 11.51 -16.56 -9.89
C TRP A 98 12.11 -15.83 -8.68
N MET A 99 11.72 -16.18 -7.43
CA MET A 99 12.29 -15.58 -6.22
C MET A 99 13.81 -15.75 -6.18
N VAL A 100 14.30 -16.98 -6.34
CA VAL A 100 15.73 -17.27 -6.31
C VAL A 100 16.47 -16.55 -7.45
N THR A 101 15.95 -16.60 -8.66
CA THR A 101 16.56 -15.94 -9.82
C THR A 101 16.69 -14.43 -9.62
N THR A 102 15.61 -13.76 -9.17
CA THR A 102 15.64 -12.32 -8.95
C THR A 102 16.55 -11.93 -7.78
N GLN A 103 16.58 -12.70 -6.71
CA GLN A 103 17.46 -12.45 -5.56
C GLN A 103 18.93 -12.66 -5.92
N CYS A 104 19.25 -13.70 -6.71
CA CYS A 104 20.60 -13.89 -7.25
C CYS A 104 21.00 -12.72 -8.16
N ALA A 105 20.10 -12.27 -9.03
CA ALA A 105 20.36 -11.14 -9.91
C ALA A 105 20.57 -9.83 -9.12
N VAL A 106 19.80 -9.58 -8.06
CA VAL A 106 20.00 -8.44 -7.16
C VAL A 106 21.37 -8.53 -6.48
N ALA A 107 21.71 -9.69 -5.89
CA ALA A 107 23.00 -9.88 -5.21
C ALA A 107 24.20 -9.70 -6.17
N LEU A 108 24.11 -10.23 -7.39
CA LEU A 108 25.13 -10.07 -8.42
C LEU A 108 25.25 -8.60 -8.85
N SER A 109 24.15 -7.90 -9.05
CA SER A 109 24.14 -6.48 -9.42
C SER A 109 24.68 -5.59 -8.30
N LEU A 110 24.38 -5.89 -7.02
CA LEU A 110 24.99 -5.21 -5.88
C LEU A 110 26.50 -5.47 -5.81
N THR A 111 26.93 -6.68 -6.13
CA THR A 111 28.35 -7.02 -6.24
C THR A 111 29.02 -6.23 -7.36
N LEU A 112 28.38 -6.12 -8.53
CA LEU A 112 28.86 -5.27 -9.62
C LEU A 112 29.01 -3.80 -9.15
N MET A 113 28.02 -3.26 -8.47
CA MET A 113 28.09 -1.91 -7.91
C MET A 113 29.20 -1.76 -6.87
N ALA A 114 29.53 -2.81 -6.10
CA ALA A 114 30.62 -2.77 -5.12
C ALA A 114 32.00 -2.53 -5.77
N PHE A 115 32.18 -3.03 -6.98
CA PHE A 115 33.45 -2.90 -7.73
C PHE A 115 33.49 -1.70 -8.70
N ALA A 116 32.33 -1.10 -9.00
CA ALA A 116 32.24 0.09 -9.82
C ALA A 116 32.61 1.34 -9.01
N ASP A 117 33.58 2.11 -9.53
CA ASP A 117 33.97 3.40 -8.93
C ASP A 117 33.17 4.53 -9.58
N PRO A 118 32.48 5.37 -8.78
CA PRO A 118 31.72 6.51 -9.29
C PRO A 118 32.56 7.51 -10.11
N GLY A 119 33.84 7.69 -9.76
CA GLY A 119 34.73 8.65 -10.44
C GLY A 119 35.17 8.20 -11.83
N THR A 120 35.30 6.88 -12.07
CA THR A 120 35.84 6.34 -13.32
C THR A 120 34.81 5.57 -14.15
N SER A 121 33.76 5.03 -13.52
CA SER A 121 32.80 4.12 -14.16
C SER A 121 31.34 4.40 -13.77
N LEU A 122 30.95 5.68 -13.78
CA LEU A 122 29.60 6.11 -13.40
C LEU A 122 28.49 5.41 -14.20
N ALA A 123 28.73 5.17 -15.52
CA ALA A 123 27.79 4.45 -16.38
C ALA A 123 27.59 3.00 -15.92
N LEU A 124 28.69 2.28 -15.58
CA LEU A 124 28.60 0.91 -15.07
C LEU A 124 27.87 0.85 -13.74
N LEU A 125 28.13 1.82 -12.87
CA LEU A 125 27.43 1.95 -11.58
C LEU A 125 25.93 2.19 -11.80
N GLY A 126 25.56 3.04 -12.79
CA GLY A 126 24.18 3.30 -13.17
C GLY A 126 23.47 2.06 -13.73
N VAL A 127 24.15 1.29 -14.59
CA VAL A 127 23.62 0.01 -15.10
C VAL A 127 23.41 -0.98 -13.96
N GLY A 128 24.38 -1.12 -13.06
CA GLY A 128 24.24 -1.96 -11.87
C GLY A 128 23.05 -1.57 -11.01
N ALA A 129 22.89 -0.27 -10.74
CA ALA A 129 21.78 0.26 -9.95
C ALA A 129 20.41 0.05 -10.65
N PHE A 130 20.35 0.21 -11.97
CA PHE A 130 19.14 -0.10 -12.75
C PHE A 130 18.78 -1.58 -12.68
N LEU A 131 19.75 -2.47 -12.82
CA LEU A 131 19.54 -3.92 -12.71
C LEU A 131 19.04 -4.30 -11.30
N VAL A 132 19.62 -3.71 -10.23
CA VAL A 132 19.13 -3.90 -8.87
C VAL A 132 17.68 -3.44 -8.78
N ALA A 133 17.34 -2.25 -9.25
CA ALA A 133 15.98 -1.70 -9.17
C ALA A 133 14.97 -2.55 -9.95
N PHE A 134 15.30 -2.99 -11.15
CA PHE A 134 14.44 -3.82 -11.99
C PHE A 134 14.22 -5.21 -11.39
N CYS A 135 15.31 -5.88 -10.97
CA CYS A 135 15.22 -7.21 -10.37
C CYS A 135 14.50 -7.18 -9.02
N ALA A 136 14.72 -6.15 -8.21
CA ALA A 136 14.02 -5.97 -6.94
C ALA A 136 12.52 -5.69 -7.14
N ALA A 137 12.16 -4.84 -8.09
CA ALA A 137 10.75 -4.61 -8.43
C ALA A 137 10.07 -5.90 -8.94
N THR A 138 10.80 -6.75 -9.67
CA THR A 138 10.36 -8.07 -10.12
C THR A 138 10.20 -9.03 -8.95
N GLN A 139 11.17 -9.05 -8.03
CA GLN A 139 11.13 -9.83 -6.80
C GLN A 139 9.89 -9.51 -5.95
N ASP A 140 9.55 -8.22 -5.80
CA ASP A 140 8.36 -7.79 -5.06
C ASP A 140 7.08 -8.41 -5.60
N VAL A 141 6.92 -8.44 -6.95
CA VAL A 141 5.75 -9.06 -7.60
C VAL A 141 5.65 -10.54 -7.24
N VAL A 142 6.79 -11.25 -7.28
CA VAL A 142 6.82 -12.70 -7.00
C VAL A 142 6.54 -13.00 -5.54
N ILE A 143 7.12 -12.24 -4.61
CA ILE A 143 6.92 -12.41 -3.17
C ILE A 143 5.46 -12.13 -2.79
N ASP A 144 4.87 -11.05 -3.33
CA ASP A 144 3.46 -10.73 -3.11
C ASP A 144 2.54 -11.84 -3.66
N GLY A 145 2.85 -12.38 -4.85
CA GLY A 145 2.13 -13.51 -5.42
C GLY A 145 2.24 -14.76 -4.55
N TRP A 146 3.44 -15.11 -4.08
CA TRP A 146 3.64 -16.24 -3.17
C TRP A 146 2.87 -16.07 -1.86
N ARG A 147 2.88 -14.86 -1.27
CA ARG A 147 2.12 -14.55 -0.04
C ARG A 147 0.63 -14.83 -0.20
N ILE A 148 0.06 -14.43 -1.35
CA ILE A 148 -1.36 -14.65 -1.65
C ILE A 148 -1.64 -16.15 -1.77
N ASP A 149 -0.78 -16.90 -2.47
CA ASP A 149 -0.94 -18.34 -2.69
C ASP A 149 -0.70 -19.16 -1.40
N ALA A 150 0.12 -18.66 -0.48
CA ALA A 150 0.57 -19.37 0.72
C ALA A 150 -0.43 -19.33 1.89
N ALA A 151 -1.39 -18.42 1.90
CA ALA A 151 -2.26 -18.20 3.05
C ALA A 151 -3.72 -18.01 2.64
N GLY A 152 -4.63 -18.61 3.40
CA GLY A 152 -6.04 -18.27 3.36
C GLY A 152 -6.30 -16.85 3.88
N THR A 153 -7.53 -16.37 3.68
CA THR A 153 -7.95 -15.00 4.06
C THR A 153 -7.62 -14.64 5.51
N ASP A 154 -7.69 -15.61 6.42
CA ASP A 154 -7.48 -15.43 7.85
C ASP A 154 -6.02 -15.06 8.21
N LEU A 155 -5.04 -15.57 7.46
CA LEU A 155 -3.61 -15.33 7.69
C LEU A 155 -3.03 -14.20 6.85
N GLN A 156 -3.73 -13.73 5.81
CA GLN A 156 -3.23 -12.69 4.90
C GLN A 156 -2.81 -11.41 5.62
N GLY A 157 -3.60 -10.98 6.61
CA GLY A 157 -3.30 -9.78 7.40
C GLY A 157 -2.01 -9.92 8.21
N VAL A 158 -1.81 -11.08 8.85
CA VAL A 158 -0.60 -11.37 9.65
C VAL A 158 0.62 -11.45 8.75
N MET A 159 0.53 -12.16 7.62
CA MET A 159 1.63 -12.29 6.66
C MET A 159 2.02 -10.94 6.06
N ALA A 160 1.04 -10.07 5.74
CA ALA A 160 1.32 -8.73 5.26
C ALA A 160 2.01 -7.85 6.32
N ALA A 161 1.58 -7.92 7.58
CA ALA A 161 2.20 -7.21 8.68
C ALA A 161 3.64 -7.69 8.93
N THR A 162 3.87 -9.00 8.89
CA THR A 162 5.19 -9.61 9.07
C THR A 162 6.14 -9.27 7.91
N SER A 163 5.64 -9.29 6.68
CA SER A 163 6.38 -8.83 5.50
C SER A 163 6.81 -7.37 5.66
N ASN A 164 5.91 -6.49 6.11
CA ASN A 164 6.22 -5.08 6.33
C ASN A 164 7.24 -4.88 7.45
N LEU A 165 7.19 -5.70 8.52
CA LEU A 165 8.21 -5.69 9.57
C LEU A 165 9.59 -6.05 9.00
N GLY A 166 9.68 -7.14 8.23
CA GLY A 166 10.92 -7.53 7.54
C GLY A 166 11.44 -6.44 6.63
N TYR A 167 10.56 -5.83 5.84
CA TYR A 167 10.87 -4.70 4.98
C TYR A 167 11.47 -3.51 5.74
N ARG A 168 10.90 -3.14 6.91
CA ARG A 168 11.44 -2.06 7.75
C ARG A 168 12.82 -2.39 8.32
N LEU A 169 13.03 -3.63 8.77
CA LEU A 169 14.36 -4.09 9.22
C LEU A 169 15.40 -3.99 8.09
N ALA A 170 15.00 -4.33 6.87
CA ALA A 170 15.85 -4.19 5.70
C ALA A 170 16.19 -2.72 5.38
N LEU A 171 15.22 -1.80 5.49
CA LEU A 171 15.49 -0.37 5.32
C LEU A 171 16.49 0.16 6.34
N MET A 172 16.43 -0.32 7.60
CA MET A 172 17.42 0.03 8.63
C MET A 172 18.81 -0.53 8.27
N SER A 173 18.88 -1.77 7.81
CA SER A 173 20.14 -2.42 7.39
C SER A 173 20.74 -1.74 6.17
N ALA A 174 19.95 -1.51 5.11
CA ALA A 174 20.40 -0.89 3.86
C ALA A 174 20.64 0.63 3.98
N GLY A 175 19.97 1.27 4.94
CA GLY A 175 20.18 2.69 5.27
C GLY A 175 21.34 2.85 6.25
N ALA A 176 21.06 2.72 7.55
CA ALA A 176 22.03 2.96 8.60
C ALA A 176 23.20 1.94 8.58
N GLY A 177 22.88 0.64 8.47
CA GLY A 177 23.88 -0.42 8.45
C GLY A 177 24.88 -0.25 7.32
N ALA A 178 24.41 0.01 6.09
CA ALA A 178 25.29 0.24 4.95
C ALA A 178 26.19 1.48 5.14
N LEU A 179 25.67 2.57 5.71
CA LEU A 179 26.45 3.78 5.97
C LEU A 179 27.50 3.58 7.07
N PHE A 180 27.19 2.82 8.13
CA PHE A 180 28.14 2.48 9.19
C PHE A 180 29.27 1.61 8.64
N VAL A 181 28.94 0.59 7.83
CA VAL A 181 29.95 -0.25 7.18
C VAL A 181 30.78 0.58 6.18
N ALA A 182 30.14 1.48 5.42
CA ALA A 182 30.84 2.35 4.46
C ALA A 182 31.81 3.31 5.17
N SER A 183 31.42 3.84 6.33
CA SER A 183 32.28 4.71 7.13
C SER A 183 33.51 3.98 7.70
N ALA A 184 33.34 2.71 8.11
CA ALA A 184 34.41 1.95 8.74
C ALA A 184 35.33 1.23 7.74
N TYR A 185 34.74 0.68 6.65
CA TYR A 185 35.41 -0.24 5.74
C TYR A 185 35.29 0.15 4.26
N GLY A 186 34.65 1.28 3.98
CA GLY A 186 34.45 1.81 2.63
C GLY A 186 33.24 1.20 1.88
N TRP A 187 32.86 1.86 0.78
CA TRP A 187 31.67 1.55 0.01
C TRP A 187 31.67 0.16 -0.62
N ARG A 188 32.83 -0.35 -1.00
CA ARG A 188 32.99 -1.69 -1.57
C ARG A 188 32.51 -2.76 -0.57
N VAL A 189 33.00 -2.71 0.67
CA VAL A 189 32.61 -3.66 1.71
C VAL A 189 31.15 -3.49 2.08
N ALA A 190 30.64 -2.27 2.12
CA ALA A 190 29.24 -2.01 2.39
C ALA A 190 28.30 -2.68 1.38
N TYR A 191 28.55 -2.51 0.08
CA TYR A 191 27.71 -3.15 -0.95
C TYR A 191 27.88 -4.67 -0.99
N LEU A 192 29.09 -5.21 -0.75
CA LEU A 192 29.31 -6.65 -0.65
C LEU A 192 28.57 -7.26 0.55
N SER A 193 28.58 -6.58 1.70
CA SER A 193 27.83 -7.05 2.87
C SER A 193 26.31 -7.04 2.62
N MET A 194 25.79 -6.03 1.91
CA MET A 194 24.38 -6.00 1.51
C MET A 194 24.05 -7.10 0.49
N ALA A 195 24.95 -7.37 -0.45
CA ALA A 195 24.80 -8.50 -1.38
C ALA A 195 24.76 -9.85 -0.64
N ALA A 196 25.60 -10.04 0.39
CA ALA A 196 25.58 -11.22 1.24
C ALA A 196 24.27 -11.35 2.04
N LEU A 197 23.70 -10.22 2.52
CA LEU A 197 22.42 -10.21 3.23
C LEU A 197 21.23 -10.61 2.35
N MET A 198 21.32 -10.52 1.02
CA MET A 198 20.33 -11.12 0.11
C MET A 198 20.23 -12.63 0.26
N GLY A 199 21.27 -13.29 0.79
CA GLY A 199 21.27 -14.72 1.14
C GLY A 199 20.14 -15.10 2.11
N VAL A 200 19.72 -14.20 2.99
CA VAL A 200 18.57 -14.42 3.89
C VAL A 200 17.29 -14.71 3.09
N GLY A 201 17.04 -13.90 2.06
CA GLY A 201 15.89 -14.12 1.17
C GLY A 201 16.04 -15.38 0.33
N MET A 202 17.24 -15.68 -0.19
CA MET A 202 17.51 -16.89 -0.98
C MET A 202 17.24 -18.15 -0.16
N VAL A 203 17.71 -18.21 1.08
CA VAL A 203 17.43 -19.31 2.00
C VAL A 203 15.93 -19.41 2.26
N ALA A 204 15.26 -18.29 2.53
CA ALA A 204 13.82 -18.29 2.74
C ALA A 204 13.06 -18.77 1.49
N ALA A 205 13.45 -18.34 0.29
CA ALA A 205 12.84 -18.78 -0.96
C ALA A 205 13.04 -20.28 -1.23
N LEU A 206 14.19 -20.83 -0.88
CA LEU A 206 14.46 -22.26 -1.01
C LEU A 206 13.68 -23.11 0.00
N LEU A 207 13.47 -22.59 1.21
CA LEU A 207 12.69 -23.25 2.26
C LEU A 207 11.17 -23.04 2.09
N ALA A 208 10.75 -22.06 1.31
CA ALA A 208 9.35 -21.74 1.08
C ALA A 208 8.62 -22.95 0.44
N PRO A 209 7.43 -23.35 0.91
CA PRO A 209 6.63 -24.39 0.26
C PRO A 209 6.23 -24.00 -1.16
N ALA A 210 6.22 -24.98 -2.07
CA ALA A 210 5.78 -24.79 -3.46
C ALA A 210 4.26 -24.96 -3.55
N TYR A 211 3.52 -23.87 -3.56
CA TYR A 211 2.05 -23.86 -3.67
C TYR A 211 1.55 -23.95 -5.11
N ASP A 212 2.40 -23.66 -6.11
CA ASP A 212 2.05 -23.65 -7.54
C ASP A 212 1.42 -24.97 -8.05
N ARG A 213 1.78 -26.09 -7.41
CA ARG A 213 1.28 -27.42 -7.80
C ARG A 213 -0.08 -27.76 -7.20
N ALA A 214 -0.42 -27.16 -6.05
CA ALA A 214 -1.67 -27.43 -5.35
C ALA A 214 -2.87 -26.72 -5.98
N VAL A 215 -2.65 -25.51 -6.50
CA VAL A 215 -3.72 -24.70 -7.14
C VAL A 215 -4.14 -25.32 -8.47
N THR A 216 -3.23 -25.92 -9.23
CA THR A 216 -3.55 -26.58 -10.52
C THR A 216 -4.28 -27.91 -10.36
N ALA A 217 -4.15 -28.56 -9.20
CA ALA A 217 -4.74 -29.88 -8.95
C ALA A 217 -6.10 -29.84 -8.21
N ALA A 218 -6.42 -28.76 -7.49
CA ALA A 218 -7.54 -28.71 -6.56
C ALA A 218 -8.74 -27.87 -6.98
N THR A 219 -8.63 -27.10 -8.06
CA THR A 219 -9.76 -26.28 -8.53
C THR A 219 -10.14 -26.72 -9.96
N PRO A 220 -11.37 -27.25 -10.18
CA PRO A 220 -11.93 -27.26 -11.52
C PRO A 220 -11.86 -25.81 -11.97
N ALA A 221 -11.21 -25.55 -13.10
CA ALA A 221 -11.01 -24.22 -13.64
C ALA A 221 -12.35 -23.48 -13.61
N ALA A 222 -12.54 -22.62 -12.60
CA ALA A 222 -13.45 -21.51 -12.79
C ALA A 222 -13.06 -20.91 -14.14
N PRO A 223 -14.02 -20.68 -15.07
CA PRO A 223 -13.69 -20.24 -16.41
C PRO A 223 -12.72 -19.09 -16.24
N ALA A 224 -11.48 -19.27 -16.72
CA ALA A 224 -10.45 -18.26 -16.65
C ALA A 224 -11.11 -17.00 -17.21
N ARG A 225 -11.44 -16.06 -16.33
CA ARG A 225 -11.91 -14.75 -16.77
C ARG A 225 -10.79 -14.30 -17.69
N THR A 226 -11.05 -14.42 -18.99
CA THR A 226 -10.08 -14.08 -20.01
C THR A 226 -9.63 -12.69 -19.68
N TRP A 227 -8.35 -12.55 -19.27
CA TRP A 227 -7.78 -11.25 -18.95
C TRP A 227 -7.86 -10.41 -20.22
N THR A 228 -8.91 -9.64 -20.34
CA THR A 228 -9.04 -8.63 -21.37
C THR A 228 -8.59 -7.31 -20.74
N PHE A 229 -7.78 -6.57 -21.44
CA PHE A 229 -7.40 -5.21 -21.02
C PHE A 229 -8.66 -4.38 -20.70
N GLN A 230 -9.74 -4.64 -21.42
CA GLN A 230 -11.03 -4.02 -21.21
C GLN A 230 -11.62 -4.33 -19.82
N GLY A 231 -11.65 -5.59 -19.40
CA GLY A 231 -12.18 -5.97 -18.08
C GLY A 231 -11.24 -5.67 -16.91
N ALA A 232 -9.92 -5.69 -17.14
CA ALA A 232 -8.95 -5.46 -16.07
C ALA A 232 -8.64 -3.98 -15.80
N VAL A 233 -8.76 -3.12 -16.82
CA VAL A 233 -8.39 -1.70 -16.74
C VAL A 233 -9.57 -0.76 -17.02
N LEU A 234 -10.33 -1.02 -18.09
CA LEU A 234 -11.39 -0.10 -18.51
C LEU A 234 -12.65 -0.19 -17.62
N GLU A 235 -13.06 -1.38 -17.18
CA GLU A 235 -14.21 -1.52 -16.28
C GLU A 235 -14.02 -0.81 -14.93
N PRO A 236 -12.89 -0.97 -14.20
CA PRO A 236 -12.64 -0.22 -12.98
C PRO A 236 -12.58 1.29 -13.18
N LEU A 237 -12.09 1.77 -14.34
CA LEU A 237 -12.04 3.19 -14.70
C LEU A 237 -13.42 3.74 -15.04
N THR A 238 -14.24 3.01 -15.80
CA THR A 238 -15.61 3.41 -16.13
C THR A 238 -16.50 3.43 -14.90
N GLU A 239 -16.35 2.46 -13.98
CA GLU A 239 -17.04 2.48 -12.69
C GLU A 239 -16.64 3.74 -11.89
N LEU A 240 -15.35 4.01 -11.80
CA LEU A 240 -14.83 5.18 -11.09
C LEU A 240 -15.36 6.48 -11.70
N HIS A 241 -15.40 6.56 -13.04
CA HIS A 241 -15.93 7.72 -13.76
C HIS A 241 -17.44 7.91 -13.52
N THR A 242 -18.23 6.84 -13.60
CA THR A 242 -19.69 6.90 -13.38
C THR A 242 -20.02 7.30 -11.95
N ARG A 243 -19.26 6.81 -10.97
CA ARG A 243 -19.48 7.09 -9.54
C ARG A 243 -19.04 8.49 -9.13
N LEU A 244 -17.89 8.96 -9.60
CA LEU A 244 -17.31 10.26 -9.20
C LEU A 244 -17.72 11.40 -10.13
N GLY A 245 -18.09 11.10 -11.38
CA GLY A 245 -18.55 12.10 -12.37
C GLY A 245 -17.50 13.18 -12.62
N ALA A 246 -17.96 14.44 -12.77
CA ALA A 246 -17.10 15.59 -13.05
C ALA A 246 -16.02 15.84 -11.96
N GLY A 247 -16.21 15.35 -10.73
CA GLY A 247 -15.23 15.46 -9.64
C GLY A 247 -14.01 14.54 -9.80
N LEU A 248 -14.07 13.54 -10.69
CA LEU A 248 -13.00 12.56 -10.87
C LEU A 248 -11.64 13.20 -11.16
N TRP A 249 -11.59 14.14 -12.10
CA TRP A 249 -10.33 14.77 -12.50
C TRP A 249 -9.67 15.55 -11.38
N ALA A 250 -10.45 16.27 -10.56
CA ALA A 250 -9.93 16.97 -9.38
C ALA A 250 -9.38 16.01 -8.32
N ILE A 251 -10.04 14.86 -8.12
CA ILE A 251 -9.60 13.80 -7.20
C ILE A 251 -8.32 13.15 -7.73
N LEU A 252 -8.25 12.79 -9.01
CA LEU A 252 -7.05 12.20 -9.61
C LEU A 252 -5.87 13.17 -9.55
N LEU A 253 -6.11 14.45 -9.83
CA LEU A 253 -5.08 15.50 -9.72
C LEU A 253 -4.60 15.66 -8.27
N LEU A 254 -5.52 15.63 -7.30
CA LEU A 254 -5.18 15.68 -5.89
C LEU A 254 -4.28 14.50 -5.50
N VAL A 255 -4.68 13.28 -5.85
CA VAL A 255 -3.89 12.06 -5.56
C VAL A 255 -2.51 12.16 -6.23
N ALA A 256 -2.43 12.61 -7.49
CA ALA A 256 -1.18 12.73 -8.24
C ALA A 256 -0.20 13.74 -7.63
N LEU A 257 -0.70 14.85 -7.10
CA LEU A 257 0.13 15.95 -6.63
C LEU A 257 0.38 15.93 -5.11
N TYR A 258 -0.40 15.18 -4.34
CA TYR A 258 -0.38 15.24 -2.88
C TYR A 258 1.02 15.02 -2.27
N ARG A 259 1.78 14.08 -2.81
CA ARG A 259 3.14 13.74 -2.34
C ARG A 259 4.25 14.32 -3.23
N LEU A 260 3.89 15.17 -4.18
CA LEU A 260 4.85 15.76 -5.13
C LEU A 260 5.98 16.52 -4.41
N PRO A 261 5.71 17.40 -3.41
CA PRO A 261 6.77 18.09 -2.67
C PRO A 261 7.79 17.14 -2.06
N ASP A 262 7.32 16.05 -1.41
CA ASP A 262 8.17 15.09 -0.72
C ASP A 262 9.03 14.26 -1.69
N PHE A 263 8.50 13.87 -2.84
CA PHE A 263 9.28 13.15 -3.85
C PHE A 263 10.39 14.00 -4.46
N ILE A 264 10.11 15.29 -4.70
CA ILE A 264 11.09 16.21 -5.25
C ILE A 264 12.19 16.51 -4.22
N SER A 265 11.82 16.84 -2.98
CA SER A 265 12.76 17.20 -1.92
C SER A 265 13.64 16.02 -1.48
N GLY A 266 13.04 14.83 -1.38
CA GLY A 266 13.71 13.64 -0.85
C GLY A 266 14.96 13.21 -1.62
N VAL A 267 15.04 13.50 -2.94
CA VAL A 267 16.23 13.19 -3.76
C VAL A 267 17.44 14.04 -3.36
N MET A 268 17.20 15.29 -2.98
CA MET A 268 18.27 16.24 -2.64
C MET A 268 18.62 16.26 -1.15
N ALA A 269 17.94 15.49 -0.30
CA ALA A 269 18.21 15.43 1.13
C ALA A 269 19.62 14.88 1.43
N SER A 270 20.01 13.76 0.81
CA SER A 270 21.34 13.16 1.03
C SER A 270 22.50 14.04 0.50
N PRO A 271 22.42 14.63 -0.69
CA PRO A 271 23.39 15.63 -1.12
C PRO A 271 23.50 16.84 -0.19
N LEU A 272 22.36 17.36 0.32
CA LEU A 272 22.37 18.44 1.31
C LEU A 272 23.15 18.07 2.57
N TYR A 273 22.99 16.85 3.10
CA TYR A 273 23.73 16.44 4.31
C TYR A 273 25.24 16.45 4.08
N ARG A 274 25.68 16.04 2.89
CA ARG A 274 27.09 16.10 2.48
C ARG A 274 27.58 17.54 2.35
N GLU A 275 26.79 18.42 1.74
CA GLU A 275 27.10 19.85 1.57
C GLU A 275 27.26 20.56 2.91
N VAL A 276 26.35 20.30 3.87
CA VAL A 276 26.43 20.85 5.24
C VAL A 276 27.63 20.28 6.01
N GLY A 277 28.16 19.10 5.64
CA GLY A 277 29.35 18.49 6.22
C GLY A 277 29.08 17.40 7.26
N PHE A 278 27.90 16.79 7.29
CA PHE A 278 27.60 15.66 8.17
C PHE A 278 28.38 14.41 7.77
N SER A 279 28.83 13.64 8.74
CA SER A 279 29.46 12.33 8.53
C SER A 279 28.45 11.25 8.14
N LEU A 280 28.93 10.16 7.50
CA LEU A 280 28.10 8.99 7.16
C LEU A 280 27.45 8.35 8.40
N VAL A 281 28.15 8.39 9.55
CA VAL A 281 27.65 7.85 10.82
C VAL A 281 26.48 8.68 11.33
N GLU A 282 26.58 10.01 11.32
CA GLU A 282 25.51 10.92 11.75
C GLU A 282 24.28 10.79 10.84
N ILE A 283 24.47 10.72 9.52
CA ILE A 283 23.39 10.50 8.55
C ILE A 283 22.73 9.14 8.81
N GLY A 284 23.51 8.09 9.01
CA GLY A 284 23.02 6.75 9.30
C GLY A 284 22.21 6.71 10.60
N ALA A 285 22.74 7.27 11.66
CA ALA A 285 22.09 7.29 12.97
C ALA A 285 20.81 8.13 12.97
N VAL A 286 20.86 9.35 12.46
CA VAL A 286 19.75 10.30 12.56
C VAL A 286 18.73 10.08 11.44
N SER A 287 19.17 10.12 10.18
CA SER A 287 18.22 10.07 9.04
C SER A 287 17.67 8.66 8.79
N LYS A 288 18.50 7.61 8.93
CA LYS A 288 18.13 6.25 8.52
C LYS A 288 17.69 5.35 9.68
N LEU A 289 18.13 5.62 10.92
CA LEU A 289 17.72 4.84 12.07
C LEU A 289 16.67 5.57 12.90
N TYR A 290 17.01 6.74 13.45
CA TYR A 290 16.10 7.53 14.29
C TYR A 290 14.86 8.00 13.51
N GLY A 291 15.03 8.50 12.29
CA GLY A 291 13.94 9.03 11.46
C GLY A 291 12.80 8.04 11.20
N ILE A 292 13.09 6.72 11.15
CA ILE A 292 12.06 5.68 10.99
C ILE A 292 11.09 5.68 12.18
N TRP A 293 11.59 5.80 13.41
CA TRP A 293 10.76 5.81 14.62
C TRP A 293 9.88 7.05 14.69
N VAL A 294 10.42 8.19 14.31
CA VAL A 294 9.65 9.44 14.21
C VAL A 294 8.54 9.31 13.15
N GLY A 295 8.85 8.70 12.02
CA GLY A 295 7.86 8.42 10.98
C GLY A 295 6.74 7.50 11.47
N ILE A 296 7.07 6.47 12.26
CA ILE A 296 6.06 5.60 12.89
C ILE A 296 5.15 6.43 13.80
N ALA A 297 5.72 7.29 14.64
CA ALA A 297 4.94 8.17 15.50
C ALA A 297 4.01 9.11 14.70
N GLY A 298 4.51 9.71 13.61
CA GLY A 298 3.72 10.53 12.70
C GLY A 298 2.54 9.79 12.07
N ALA A 299 2.76 8.53 11.66
CA ALA A 299 1.71 7.68 11.10
C ALA A 299 0.62 7.36 12.13
N PHE A 300 0.99 7.05 13.39
CA PHE A 300 0.03 6.81 14.46
C PHE A 300 -0.79 8.06 14.80
N VAL A 301 -0.13 9.22 14.91
CA VAL A 301 -0.82 10.50 15.15
C VAL A 301 -1.75 10.84 13.99
N GLY A 302 -1.35 10.60 12.74
CA GLY A 302 -2.19 10.75 11.56
C GLY A 302 -3.43 9.85 11.60
N GLY A 303 -3.25 8.58 11.98
CA GLY A 303 -4.35 7.63 12.20
C GLY A 303 -5.32 8.11 13.30
N TRP A 304 -4.81 8.54 14.43
CA TRP A 304 -5.60 9.09 15.52
C TRP A 304 -6.34 10.38 15.09
N ALA A 305 -5.66 11.29 14.41
CA ALA A 305 -6.28 12.52 13.93
C ALA A 305 -7.47 12.27 12.99
N MET A 306 -7.38 11.25 12.12
CA MET A 306 -8.50 10.84 11.26
C MET A 306 -9.71 10.36 12.06
N THR A 307 -9.52 9.62 13.14
CA THR A 307 -10.62 9.17 13.99
C THR A 307 -11.24 10.31 14.80
N ARG A 308 -10.43 11.32 15.19
CA ARG A 308 -10.88 12.44 16.04
C ARG A 308 -11.48 13.60 15.25
N PHE A 309 -10.88 13.96 14.11
CA PHE A 309 -11.23 15.15 13.32
C PHE A 309 -11.84 14.79 11.96
N GLY A 310 -11.82 13.53 11.57
CA GLY A 310 -12.28 13.08 10.27
C GLY A 310 -11.19 13.09 9.19
N LEU A 311 -11.51 12.44 8.07
CA LEU A 311 -10.55 12.19 6.98
C LEU A 311 -10.12 13.48 6.27
N PHE A 312 -11.08 14.34 5.85
CA PHE A 312 -10.77 15.54 5.05
C PHE A 312 -9.97 16.61 5.81
N PRO A 313 -10.33 17.01 7.03
CA PRO A 313 -9.49 17.93 7.82
C PRO A 313 -8.07 17.40 8.00
N THR A 314 -7.91 16.10 8.30
CA THR A 314 -6.60 15.46 8.45
C THR A 314 -5.83 15.46 7.13
N LEU A 315 -6.50 15.26 6.00
CA LEU A 315 -5.88 15.32 4.67
C LEU A 315 -5.35 16.72 4.35
N VAL A 316 -6.14 17.77 4.65
CA VAL A 316 -5.72 19.19 4.46
C VAL A 316 -4.53 19.53 5.33
N VAL A 317 -4.60 19.19 6.63
CA VAL A 317 -3.49 19.41 7.58
C VAL A 317 -2.25 18.63 7.14
N GLY A 318 -2.42 17.38 6.70
CA GLY A 318 -1.33 16.56 6.16
C GLY A 318 -0.65 17.18 4.94
N ALA A 319 -1.42 17.68 3.98
CA ALA A 319 -0.90 18.37 2.80
C ALA A 319 -0.08 19.62 3.18
N PHE A 320 -0.59 20.41 4.14
CA PHE A 320 0.11 21.61 4.62
C PHE A 320 1.39 21.24 5.38
N LEU A 321 1.32 20.31 6.34
CA LEU A 321 2.47 19.89 7.14
C LEU A 321 3.56 19.23 6.28
N GLY A 322 3.17 18.34 5.34
CA GLY A 322 4.11 17.68 4.44
C GLY A 322 4.86 18.68 3.55
N ALA A 323 4.16 19.68 3.01
CA ALA A 323 4.81 20.73 2.23
C ALA A 323 5.67 21.67 3.10
N ALA A 324 5.16 22.11 4.25
CA ALA A 324 5.86 23.01 5.15
C ALA A 324 7.12 22.38 5.77
N SER A 325 7.14 21.04 5.96
CA SER A 325 8.31 20.32 6.50
C SER A 325 9.57 20.50 5.65
N ASN A 326 9.43 20.74 4.33
CA ASN A 326 10.56 21.03 3.46
C ASN A 326 11.33 22.31 3.84
N LEU A 327 10.67 23.26 4.51
CA LEU A 327 11.35 24.45 5.05
C LEU A 327 12.37 24.11 6.15
N ALA A 328 12.22 22.97 6.83
CA ALA A 328 13.22 22.50 7.79
C ALA A 328 14.54 22.14 7.10
N PHE A 329 14.51 21.62 5.89
CA PHE A 329 15.72 21.40 5.09
C PHE A 329 16.31 22.70 4.54
N SER A 330 15.46 23.66 4.15
CA SER A 330 15.92 25.01 3.81
C SER A 330 16.62 25.66 4.99
N TRP A 331 16.06 25.55 6.20
CA TRP A 331 16.69 26.05 7.43
C TRP A 331 18.01 25.30 7.75
N LEU A 332 18.05 23.97 7.55
CA LEU A 332 19.25 23.16 7.76
C LEU A 332 20.42 23.62 6.87
N SER A 333 20.15 24.04 5.64
CA SER A 333 21.17 24.46 4.67
C SER A 333 21.89 25.76 5.02
N PHE A 334 21.35 26.59 5.94
CA PHE A 334 21.99 27.80 6.44
C PHE A 334 22.92 27.56 7.64
N GLY A 335 22.97 26.34 8.16
CA GLY A 335 23.72 26.03 9.37
C GLY A 335 24.97 25.21 9.13
N GLY A 336 25.74 25.00 10.21
CA GLY A 336 26.86 24.04 10.24
C GLY A 336 26.39 22.60 10.51
N PRO A 337 27.34 21.64 10.59
CA PRO A 337 27.05 20.21 10.78
C PRO A 337 26.70 19.86 12.24
N GLU A 338 25.77 20.59 12.81
CA GLU A 338 25.30 20.37 14.19
C GLU A 338 24.24 19.27 14.20
N VAL A 339 24.52 18.16 14.86
CA VAL A 339 23.65 16.96 14.89
C VAL A 339 22.22 17.28 15.37
N TRP A 340 22.04 18.22 16.30
CA TRP A 340 20.72 18.60 16.77
C TRP A 340 19.87 19.25 15.66
N ARG A 341 20.48 20.03 14.74
CA ARG A 341 19.78 20.62 13.58
C ARG A 341 19.31 19.54 12.62
N LEU A 342 20.19 18.58 12.33
CA LEU A 342 19.82 17.42 11.50
C LEU A 342 18.69 16.64 12.15
N THR A 343 18.77 16.40 13.48
CA THR A 343 17.74 15.68 14.23
C THR A 343 16.41 16.42 14.19
N ALA A 344 16.41 17.74 14.36
CA ALA A 344 15.21 18.56 14.28
C ALA A 344 14.58 18.52 12.87
N ALA A 345 15.38 18.72 11.81
CA ALA A 345 14.89 18.68 10.44
C ALA A 345 14.32 17.30 10.09
N ILE A 346 15.01 16.22 10.44
CA ILE A 346 14.56 14.84 10.21
C ILE A 346 13.29 14.53 11.03
N SER A 347 13.17 15.04 12.26
CA SER A 347 11.98 14.86 13.09
C SER A 347 10.76 15.51 12.44
N ILE A 348 10.90 16.75 12.00
CA ILE A 348 9.82 17.50 11.37
C ILE A 348 9.40 16.81 10.06
N ASP A 349 10.38 16.49 9.20
CA ASP A 349 10.11 15.88 7.89
C ASP A 349 9.45 14.50 8.00
N ASN A 350 10.06 13.58 8.75
CA ASN A 350 9.53 12.20 8.84
C ASN A 350 8.18 12.14 9.56
N PHE A 351 7.97 12.98 10.60
CA PHE A 351 6.68 13.07 11.29
C PHE A 351 5.60 13.57 10.33
N CYS A 352 5.82 14.73 9.70
CA CYS A 352 4.85 15.38 8.83
C CYS A 352 4.57 14.54 7.56
N GLY A 353 5.63 13.99 6.94
CA GLY A 353 5.52 13.14 5.76
C GLY A 353 4.77 11.84 6.03
N SER A 354 4.98 11.21 7.21
CA SER A 354 4.26 9.99 7.60
C SER A 354 2.81 10.28 7.99
N PHE A 355 2.55 11.39 8.68
CA PHE A 355 1.20 11.88 8.97
C PHE A 355 0.40 12.10 7.67
N ALA A 356 0.98 12.84 6.73
CA ALA A 356 0.39 13.10 5.41
C ALA A 356 0.17 11.82 4.61
N GLY A 357 1.14 10.90 4.65
CA GLY A 357 1.08 9.61 3.99
C GLY A 357 -0.09 8.75 4.48
N MET A 358 -0.32 8.69 5.81
CA MET A 358 -1.47 7.97 6.38
C MET A 358 -2.80 8.55 5.94
N ALA A 359 -2.94 9.88 5.92
CA ALA A 359 -4.15 10.54 5.45
C ALA A 359 -4.44 10.25 3.97
N LEU A 360 -3.41 10.27 3.12
CA LEU A 360 -3.54 9.94 1.70
C LEU A 360 -3.93 8.47 1.47
N ILE A 361 -3.30 7.53 2.18
CA ILE A 361 -3.61 6.10 2.09
C ILE A 361 -5.07 5.85 2.45
N ALA A 362 -5.55 6.44 3.55
CA ALA A 362 -6.94 6.33 3.98
C ALA A 362 -7.89 6.97 2.94
N TYR A 363 -7.53 8.11 2.39
CA TYR A 363 -8.30 8.78 1.33
C TYR A 363 -8.41 7.91 0.08
N MET A 364 -7.29 7.41 -0.44
CA MET A 364 -7.30 6.50 -1.59
C MET A 364 -8.14 5.24 -1.33
N SER A 365 -8.04 4.66 -0.13
CA SER A 365 -8.84 3.49 0.25
C SER A 365 -10.33 3.82 0.26
N SER A 366 -10.74 5.01 0.73
CA SER A 366 -12.14 5.45 0.74
C SER A 366 -12.74 5.67 -0.66
N LEU A 367 -11.89 5.86 -1.66
CA LEU A 367 -12.29 6.03 -3.06
C LEU A 367 -12.51 4.71 -3.79
N THR A 368 -12.10 3.58 -3.23
CA THR A 368 -12.22 2.28 -3.90
C THR A 368 -13.63 1.69 -3.75
N ALA A 369 -14.11 1.01 -4.80
CA ALA A 369 -15.40 0.33 -4.79
C ALA A 369 -15.25 -1.15 -4.39
N PRO A 370 -16.25 -1.73 -3.70
CA PRO A 370 -16.31 -3.17 -3.49
C PRO A 370 -16.28 -3.91 -4.84
N GLY A 371 -15.44 -4.95 -4.93
CA GLY A 371 -15.24 -5.73 -6.17
C GLY A 371 -14.13 -5.20 -7.09
N PHE A 372 -13.75 -3.92 -7.02
CA PHE A 372 -12.64 -3.33 -7.79
C PHE A 372 -11.54 -2.72 -6.90
N ALA A 373 -11.64 -2.92 -5.58
CA ALA A 373 -10.81 -2.24 -4.61
C ALA A 373 -9.29 -2.41 -4.88
N ALA A 374 -8.84 -3.63 -5.19
CA ALA A 374 -7.42 -3.90 -5.46
C ALA A 374 -6.92 -3.14 -6.70
N THR A 375 -7.67 -3.19 -7.80
CA THR A 375 -7.27 -2.56 -9.07
C THR A 375 -7.32 -1.02 -8.96
N GLN A 376 -8.39 -0.47 -8.37
CA GLN A 376 -8.50 0.97 -8.18
C GLN A 376 -7.46 1.52 -7.21
N TYR A 377 -7.17 0.80 -6.12
CA TYR A 377 -6.10 1.20 -5.20
C TYR A 377 -4.72 1.13 -5.85
N ALA A 378 -4.43 0.09 -6.63
CA ALA A 378 -3.20 -0.01 -7.40
C ALA A 378 -3.03 1.15 -8.40
N LEU A 379 -4.12 1.56 -9.07
CA LEU A 379 -4.13 2.72 -9.96
C LEU A 379 -3.80 4.00 -9.19
N PHE A 380 -4.47 4.26 -8.06
CA PHE A 380 -4.20 5.43 -7.24
C PHE A 380 -2.77 5.42 -6.70
N SER A 381 -2.26 4.28 -6.25
CA SER A 381 -0.89 4.14 -5.73
C SER A 381 0.17 4.39 -6.81
N SER A 382 -0.08 4.01 -8.04
CA SER A 382 0.80 4.35 -9.17
C SER A 382 0.71 5.84 -9.52
N LEU A 383 -0.49 6.39 -9.49
CA LEU A 383 -0.76 7.79 -9.82
C LEU A 383 -0.08 8.75 -8.82
N TYR A 384 -0.13 8.48 -7.51
CA TYR A 384 0.51 9.36 -6.54
C TYR A 384 2.04 9.32 -6.60
N ALA A 385 2.62 8.20 -7.04
CA ALA A 385 4.07 8.02 -7.02
C ALA A 385 4.75 8.50 -8.33
N LEU A 386 4.09 8.28 -9.48
CA LEU A 386 4.72 8.47 -10.78
C LEU A 386 5.07 9.93 -11.11
N PRO A 387 4.16 10.92 -10.95
CA PRO A 387 4.49 12.32 -11.26
C PRO A 387 5.66 12.84 -10.41
N GLY A 388 5.65 12.52 -9.11
CA GLY A 388 6.72 12.91 -8.19
C GLY A 388 8.08 12.34 -8.61
N LYS A 389 8.15 11.07 -9.00
CA LYS A 389 9.39 10.44 -9.46
C LYS A 389 9.89 11.00 -10.79
N LEU A 390 8.98 11.35 -11.71
CA LEU A 390 9.35 11.97 -12.99
C LEU A 390 9.93 13.37 -12.79
N VAL A 391 9.32 14.18 -11.94
CA VAL A 391 9.80 15.54 -11.66
C VAL A 391 11.06 15.52 -10.80
N ALA A 392 11.19 14.58 -9.87
CA ALA A 392 12.33 14.47 -8.97
C ALA A 392 13.69 14.37 -9.68
N GLY A 393 13.74 13.80 -10.89
CA GLY A 393 14.96 13.74 -11.70
C GLY A 393 15.53 15.10 -12.09
N THR A 394 14.69 16.14 -12.12
CA THR A 394 15.12 17.50 -12.43
C THR A 394 15.65 18.28 -11.21
N SER A 395 15.51 17.74 -10.00
CA SER A 395 15.87 18.42 -8.75
C SER A 395 17.32 18.91 -8.72
N GLY A 396 18.27 18.12 -9.22
CA GLY A 396 19.68 18.48 -9.26
C GLY A 396 19.98 19.71 -10.12
N PHE A 397 19.23 19.92 -11.20
CA PHE A 397 19.37 21.11 -12.05
C PHE A 397 18.92 22.37 -11.33
N VAL A 398 17.82 22.29 -10.55
CA VAL A 398 17.31 23.41 -9.76
C VAL A 398 18.28 23.76 -8.63
N VAL A 399 18.82 22.74 -7.93
CA VAL A 399 19.81 22.97 -6.88
C VAL A 399 21.10 23.57 -7.44
N ALA A 400 21.57 23.09 -8.59
CA ALA A 400 22.76 23.64 -9.24
C ALA A 400 22.58 25.11 -9.67
N ALA A 401 21.37 25.52 -10.04
CA ALA A 401 21.09 26.89 -10.48
C ALA A 401 20.81 27.86 -9.32
N TYR A 402 20.12 27.43 -8.28
CA TYR A 402 19.57 28.30 -7.23
C TYR A 402 20.01 27.95 -5.80
N GLY A 403 20.72 26.84 -5.62
CA GLY A 403 21.15 26.34 -4.30
C GLY A 403 20.06 25.65 -3.52
N TYR A 404 20.47 24.98 -2.43
CA TYR A 404 19.57 24.20 -1.58
C TYR A 404 18.49 25.02 -0.86
N PRO A 405 18.78 26.21 -0.29
CA PRO A 405 17.77 26.99 0.43
C PRO A 405 16.57 27.31 -0.44
N VAL A 406 16.83 27.80 -1.66
CA VAL A 406 15.78 28.16 -2.64
C VAL A 406 15.05 26.94 -3.14
N PHE A 407 15.76 25.84 -3.40
CA PHE A 407 15.17 24.59 -3.83
C PHE A 407 14.15 24.06 -2.81
N PHE A 408 14.51 23.95 -1.53
CA PHE A 408 13.59 23.46 -0.51
C PHE A 408 12.44 24.43 -0.22
N ALA A 409 12.65 25.74 -0.29
CA ALA A 409 11.57 26.72 -0.23
C ALA A 409 10.62 26.58 -1.42
N PHE A 410 11.13 26.33 -2.62
CA PHE A 410 10.34 26.06 -3.82
C PHE A 410 9.51 24.78 -3.66
N THR A 411 10.09 23.70 -3.15
CA THR A 411 9.32 22.44 -2.91
C THR A 411 8.21 22.64 -1.88
N ALA A 412 8.42 23.45 -0.85
CA ALA A 412 7.35 23.86 0.06
C ALA A 412 6.24 24.66 -0.66
N ALA A 413 6.62 25.59 -1.52
CA ALA A 413 5.66 26.41 -2.30
C ALA A 413 4.82 25.54 -3.28
N VAL A 414 5.40 24.48 -3.87
CA VAL A 414 4.67 23.50 -4.69
C VAL A 414 3.54 22.81 -3.91
N GLY A 415 3.61 22.79 -2.60
CA GLY A 415 2.52 22.28 -1.75
C GLY A 415 1.30 23.20 -1.66
N ILE A 416 1.43 24.50 -1.93
CA ILE A 416 0.32 25.46 -1.85
C ILE A 416 -0.84 25.08 -2.78
N PRO A 417 -0.62 24.81 -4.08
CA PRO A 417 -1.67 24.31 -4.97
C PRO A 417 -2.32 23.01 -4.46
N VAL A 418 -1.55 22.13 -3.81
CA VAL A 418 -2.07 20.87 -3.25
C VAL A 418 -3.03 21.13 -2.11
N VAL A 419 -2.67 22.03 -1.18
CA VAL A 419 -3.56 22.42 -0.06
C VAL A 419 -4.84 23.07 -0.60
N VAL A 420 -4.74 23.97 -1.59
CA VAL A 420 -5.90 24.58 -2.24
C VAL A 420 -6.79 23.51 -2.88
N LEU A 421 -6.19 22.55 -3.59
CA LEU A 421 -6.92 21.46 -4.22
C LEU A 421 -7.62 20.55 -3.20
N CYS A 422 -6.99 20.26 -2.06
CA CYS A 422 -7.63 19.56 -0.94
C CYS A 422 -8.88 20.31 -0.45
N LEU A 423 -8.77 21.62 -0.24
CA LEU A 423 -9.90 22.44 0.21
C LEU A 423 -11.04 22.47 -0.82
N LEU A 424 -10.73 22.55 -2.11
CA LEU A 424 -11.73 22.55 -3.18
C LEU A 424 -12.46 21.20 -3.27
N VAL A 425 -11.72 20.09 -3.21
CA VAL A 425 -12.29 18.73 -3.25
C VAL A 425 -13.13 18.45 -2.00
N GLY A 426 -12.67 18.88 -0.82
CA GLY A 426 -13.44 18.76 0.43
C GLY A 426 -14.77 19.49 0.38
N ARG A 427 -14.75 20.77 -0.01
CA ARG A 427 -15.98 21.59 -0.15
C ARG A 427 -16.96 21.03 -1.19
N ALA A 428 -16.45 20.48 -2.29
CA ALA A 428 -17.30 19.85 -3.31
C ALA A 428 -17.99 18.58 -2.77
N GLY A 429 -17.29 17.80 -1.94
CA GLY A 429 -17.84 16.63 -1.25
C GLY A 429 -18.94 17.00 -0.26
N GLU A 430 -18.72 18.02 0.57
CA GLU A 430 -19.70 18.51 1.55
C GLU A 430 -20.96 19.05 0.86
N ARG A 431 -20.81 19.81 -0.24
CA ARG A 431 -21.94 20.32 -1.03
C ARG A 431 -22.79 19.17 -1.60
N LYS A 432 -22.15 18.10 -2.13
CA LYS A 432 -22.87 16.92 -2.63
C LYS A 432 -23.60 16.19 -1.50
N ALA A 433 -22.98 16.04 -0.33
CA ALA A 433 -23.59 15.41 0.83
C ALA A 433 -24.80 16.22 1.36
N SER A 434 -24.66 17.56 1.45
CA SER A 434 -25.74 18.46 1.84
C SER A 434 -26.89 18.50 0.82
N ALA A 435 -26.59 18.48 -0.48
CA ALA A 435 -27.59 18.42 -1.53
C ALA A 435 -28.34 17.06 -1.55
N ALA A 436 -27.65 15.96 -1.23
CA ALA A 436 -28.27 14.65 -1.08
C ALA A 436 -29.19 14.58 0.16
N ALA A 437 -28.77 15.19 1.27
CA ALA A 437 -29.58 15.29 2.50
C ALA A 437 -30.78 16.24 2.36
N ALA A 438 -30.66 17.27 1.53
CA ALA A 438 -31.73 18.24 1.26
C ALA A 438 -32.78 17.74 0.24
N ARG A 439 -32.55 16.63 -0.44
CA ARG A 439 -33.58 16.01 -1.31
C ARG A 439 -34.69 15.44 -0.43
N PRO A 440 -35.93 15.98 -0.50
CA PRO A 440 -37.04 15.49 0.29
C PRO A 440 -37.31 14.03 -0.08
N ALA A 441 -37.66 13.22 0.93
CA ALA A 441 -38.01 11.80 0.79
C ALA A 441 -39.30 11.54 -0.04
N SER A 442 -39.79 12.56 -0.79
CA SER A 442 -41.01 12.50 -1.60
C SER A 442 -40.98 11.44 -2.71
N GLY A 443 -39.80 11.05 -3.21
CA GLY A 443 -39.67 10.01 -4.23
C GLY A 443 -39.90 8.58 -3.70
N ALA A 444 -39.55 8.32 -2.41
CA ALA A 444 -39.72 7.00 -1.82
C ALA A 444 -41.16 6.73 -1.37
N VAL A 445 -41.91 7.76 -1.03
CA VAL A 445 -43.33 7.65 -0.69
C VAL A 445 -44.16 7.42 -1.95
N SER A 446 -43.87 8.14 -3.05
CA SER A 446 -44.59 7.96 -4.33
C SER A 446 -44.34 6.57 -4.96
N ALA A 447 -43.10 6.06 -4.86
CA ALA A 447 -42.78 4.71 -5.36
C ALA A 447 -43.43 3.59 -4.50
N ARG A 448 -43.53 3.77 -3.18
CA ARG A 448 -44.24 2.83 -2.31
C ARG A 448 -45.76 2.88 -2.49
N VAL A 449 -46.34 4.06 -2.76
CA VAL A 449 -47.77 4.21 -3.07
C VAL A 449 -48.06 3.57 -4.42
N ALA A 450 -47.25 3.79 -5.45
CA ALA A 450 -47.41 3.17 -6.76
C ALA A 450 -47.20 1.64 -6.74
N GLN A 451 -46.30 1.11 -5.93
CA GLN A 451 -46.14 -0.34 -5.73
C GLN A 451 -47.30 -0.96 -4.95
N ASN A 452 -47.90 -0.24 -4.00
CA ASN A 452 -49.03 -0.73 -3.25
C ASN A 452 -50.34 -0.69 -4.09
N GLU A 453 -50.50 0.28 -4.97
CA GLU A 453 -51.63 0.33 -5.94
C GLU A 453 -51.52 -0.74 -7.05
N SER A 454 -50.31 -1.12 -7.47
CA SER A 454 -50.12 -2.21 -8.43
C SER A 454 -50.33 -3.60 -7.83
N SER A 455 -50.14 -3.76 -6.51
CA SER A 455 -50.37 -5.04 -5.81
C SER A 455 -51.85 -5.28 -5.46
N VAL A 456 -52.70 -4.23 -5.47
CA VAL A 456 -54.15 -4.34 -5.18
C VAL A 456 -54.99 -4.65 -6.41
N ARG A 457 -54.44 -4.57 -7.64
CA ARG A 457 -55.17 -4.78 -8.89
C ARG A 457 -55.09 -6.18 -9.51
N LEU A 458 -54.72 -7.21 -8.82
CA LEU A 458 -54.76 -8.59 -9.29
C LEU A 458 -55.40 -9.48 -8.21
N THR A 459 -56.72 -9.74 -8.22
CA THR A 459 -57.42 -10.88 -8.79
C THR A 459 -58.89 -10.89 -8.36
N PRO A 460 -59.86 -11.05 -9.29
CA PRO A 460 -61.14 -11.61 -8.91
C PRO A 460 -61.09 -13.13 -9.16
N ARG A 461 -60.81 -13.92 -8.16
CA ARG A 461 -60.91 -15.38 -8.25
C ARG A 461 -62.36 -15.77 -7.97
N LYS A 462 -63.08 -16.13 -9.02
CA LYS A 462 -64.40 -16.77 -8.90
C LYS A 462 -64.29 -18.13 -8.23
N THR A 463 -64.72 -18.24 -7.00
CA THR A 463 -64.84 -19.53 -6.32
C THR A 463 -66.27 -20.04 -6.54
N LYS A 464 -66.41 -21.06 -7.37
CA LYS A 464 -67.62 -21.86 -7.50
C LYS A 464 -67.77 -22.73 -6.23
N VAL A 465 -68.77 -22.45 -5.45
CA VAL A 465 -69.25 -23.31 -4.37
C VAL A 465 -69.97 -24.52 -5.03
N LYS A 466 -69.53 -25.74 -4.74
CA LYS A 466 -70.22 -26.98 -5.06
C LYS A 466 -70.56 -27.65 -3.72
N MET A 467 -71.81 -27.56 -3.33
CA MET A 467 -72.42 -28.38 -2.26
C MET A 467 -72.63 -29.79 -2.80
N ILE A 468 -72.18 -30.78 -2.06
CA ILE A 468 -72.72 -32.18 -1.99
C ILE A 468 -72.22 -32.65 -0.61
N GLY A 469 -72.92 -32.97 0.35
CA GLY A 469 -73.99 -33.84 0.65
C GLY A 469 -73.50 -35.13 1.26
N ALA A 470 -73.72 -35.23 2.61
CA ALA A 470 -74.18 -36.41 3.34
C ALA A 470 -73.22 -37.59 3.68
N CYS A 471 -73.25 -37.89 4.90
CA CYS A 471 -73.45 -39.20 5.59
C CYS A 471 -72.24 -40.04 6.00
N ALA A 472 -72.16 -40.15 7.29
CA ALA A 472 -72.22 -41.40 8.11
C ALA A 472 -70.91 -42.16 8.40
N GLY A 473 -70.58 -42.27 9.64
CA GLY A 473 -70.45 -43.56 10.30
C GLY A 473 -69.05 -44.03 10.63
N GLY A 474 -68.78 -44.26 11.89
CA GLY A 474 -67.87 -45.29 12.26
C GLY A 474 -66.87 -44.97 13.39
N ARG A 475 -67.29 -45.14 14.58
CA ARG A 475 -66.71 -45.73 15.80
C ARG A 475 -65.26 -46.28 15.68
N GLY A 476 -64.44 -45.99 16.69
CA GLY A 476 -63.43 -46.91 17.15
C GLY A 476 -62.29 -46.29 17.94
N LYS A 477 -62.40 -46.24 19.23
CA LYS A 477 -61.52 -46.62 20.35
C LYS A 477 -60.05 -46.34 20.27
N SER A 478 -59.54 -45.49 21.18
CA SER A 478 -58.88 -45.76 22.47
C SER A 478 -57.38 -45.81 22.47
N SER A 479 -56.91 -45.22 23.52
CA SER A 479 -55.70 -45.28 24.33
C SER A 479 -54.66 -44.21 23.97
N GLY A 480 -54.37 -43.22 24.77
CA GLY A 480 -53.91 -43.27 26.13
C GLY A 480 -52.43 -43.00 26.15
N SER A 481 -52.03 -41.81 26.49
CA SER A 481 -50.90 -41.62 27.38
C SER A 481 -50.62 -40.15 27.61
N THR A 482 -50.66 -39.80 28.84
CA THR A 482 -50.19 -38.61 29.52
C THR A 482 -48.77 -38.23 29.26
N ALA A 483 -48.51 -36.95 29.08
CA ALA A 483 -47.40 -36.29 29.78
C ALA A 483 -47.54 -34.77 29.72
N ARG A 484 -47.46 -34.23 30.91
CA ARG A 484 -47.33 -32.81 31.24
C ARG A 484 -46.09 -32.19 30.65
N SER A 485 -46.09 -30.89 30.28
CA SER A 485 -45.19 -29.97 30.96
C SER A 485 -45.23 -28.57 30.33
N ARG A 486 -45.54 -27.63 31.17
CA ARG A 486 -44.97 -26.30 31.44
C ARG A 486 -44.54 -25.42 30.25
N ALA A 487 -45.24 -24.33 30.11
CA ALA A 487 -44.73 -23.05 29.58
C ALA A 487 -43.77 -22.41 30.59
N PRO A 488 -42.83 -21.62 30.16
CA PRO A 488 -42.49 -20.43 30.90
C PRO A 488 -42.63 -19.13 30.09
N ALA A 489 -42.89 -18.14 30.89
CA ALA A 489 -43.17 -16.76 30.62
C ALA A 489 -41.94 -15.96 30.11
N GLY A 490 -42.25 -14.84 29.47
CA GLY A 490 -41.50 -13.60 29.70
C GLY A 490 -40.36 -13.29 28.81
N VAL A 491 -40.61 -12.62 27.67
CA VAL A 491 -39.58 -11.82 27.00
C VAL A 491 -39.88 -10.34 27.24
N VAL A 492 -39.05 -9.75 28.08
CA VAL A 492 -38.96 -8.31 28.30
C VAL A 492 -38.12 -7.69 27.19
N ILE A 493 -38.66 -6.72 26.49
CA ILE A 493 -37.95 -5.88 25.50
C ILE A 493 -37.32 -4.71 26.26
N PRO A 494 -35.99 -4.48 26.21
CA PRO A 494 -35.44 -3.24 26.71
C PRO A 494 -35.42 -2.17 25.61
N ILE A 495 -36.11 -1.08 25.91
CA ILE A 495 -36.05 0.19 25.21
C ILE A 495 -34.67 0.80 25.43
N CYS A 496 -33.86 0.94 24.39
CA CYS A 496 -32.59 1.63 24.49
C CYS A 496 -32.78 3.12 24.19
N ARG A 497 -32.65 3.94 25.22
CA ARG A 497 -32.55 5.40 25.15
C ARG A 497 -31.19 5.80 24.55
N ARG A 498 -31.20 6.74 23.62
CA ARG A 498 -30.02 7.51 23.18
C ARG A 498 -29.50 8.37 24.33
N PRO A 499 -28.22 8.58 24.48
CA PRO A 499 -27.68 9.82 25.01
C PRO A 499 -27.24 10.77 23.89
N VAL A 500 -27.69 12.01 24.05
CA VAL A 500 -27.16 13.23 23.43
C VAL A 500 -25.84 13.55 24.12
N LEU A 501 -24.74 13.69 23.37
CA LEU A 501 -23.72 14.75 23.41
C LEU A 501 -22.69 14.48 22.33
#